data_6ed15696c9a80c8088c2455b666fa971
#
_entry.id   6ed15696c9a80c8088c2455b666fa971
#
_cell.length_a   1.000
_cell.length_b   1.000
_cell.length_c   1.000
_cell.angle_alpha   90.00
_cell.angle_beta   90.00
_cell.angle_gamma   90.00
#
_symmetry.space_group_name_H-M   'P 1'
#
loop_
_entity.id
_entity.type
_entity.pdbx_description
1 polymer ?
#
loop_
_entity_poly.entity_id
_entity_poly.type
_entity_poly.pdbx_seq_one_letter_code
_entity_poly.pdbx_strand_id
1 'polypeptide(L)'
;AIKNSKNSSMWKSINSQIEDNSHISLSAGNTGVLFVISKMLLKTIEGVSKPALAGVWPSKKGMSVVLDLGANIECNDKNLVDFAIMGSSLFKSLFPNETAKVALLNIGSEEIKGNEVIKSTYQKLNQIHKEEQYEFKGYIEGNSLMNGEVNVIVADGFTGNVALKTAEGTANFITSELKKAMKSSLLGKISGLLSYTNLNQFKQRLDPRLYNGAIFIGLDSPVIKSHGSTDYIGFSNSLSVCEKIVKGDLINKIKKNIS
;
A
#
# COMPACT_ATOMS: atom_id res chain seq x y z
N ALA A 1 -20.74 -15.91 5.89
CA ALA A 1 -20.28 -14.71 6.63
C ALA A 1 -21.02 -13.45 6.17
N ILE A 2 -21.18 -13.20 4.87
CA ILE A 2 -21.74 -11.95 4.32
C ILE A 2 -23.25 -11.79 4.61
N LYS A 3 -24.04 -12.88 4.58
CA LYS A 3 -25.51 -12.82 4.83
C LYS A 3 -25.88 -12.24 6.20
N ASN A 4 -25.00 -12.35 7.21
CA ASN A 4 -25.23 -11.85 8.59
C ASN A 4 -24.42 -10.57 8.90
N SER A 5 -23.79 -9.94 7.90
CA SER A 5 -22.88 -8.81 8.13
C SER A 5 -23.59 -7.46 8.31
N LYS A 6 -24.85 -7.31 7.91
CA LYS A 6 -25.60 -6.03 7.95
C LYS A 6 -25.67 -5.36 9.33
N ASN A 7 -25.58 -6.14 10.41
CA ASN A 7 -25.56 -5.64 11.78
C ASN A 7 -24.14 -5.47 12.36
N SER A 8 -23.09 -5.80 11.59
CA SER A 8 -21.72 -5.68 12.07
C SER A 8 -21.27 -4.21 12.14
N SER A 9 -20.34 -3.92 13.04
CA SER A 9 -19.71 -2.59 13.14
C SER A 9 -19.03 -2.19 11.82
N MET A 10 -18.44 -3.16 11.10
CA MET A 10 -17.81 -2.96 9.80
C MET A 10 -18.83 -2.48 8.75
N TRP A 11 -19.98 -3.13 8.65
CA TRP A 11 -21.07 -2.72 7.75
C TRP A 11 -21.57 -1.31 8.09
N LYS A 12 -21.86 -1.06 9.37
CA LYS A 12 -22.34 0.24 9.84
C LYS A 12 -21.34 1.37 9.56
N SER A 13 -20.05 1.11 9.75
CA SER A 13 -18.99 2.08 9.46
C SER A 13 -18.96 2.47 7.99
N ILE A 14 -19.09 1.49 7.06
CA ILE A 14 -19.10 1.78 5.62
C ILE A 14 -20.42 2.44 5.21
N ASN A 15 -21.56 1.97 5.74
CA ASN A 15 -22.86 2.54 5.44
C ASN A 15 -22.98 4.01 5.86
N SER A 16 -22.29 4.41 6.91
CA SER A 16 -22.25 5.80 7.37
C SER A 16 -21.65 6.76 6.31
N GLN A 17 -20.84 6.29 5.39
CA GLN A 17 -20.37 7.10 4.26
C GLN A 17 -21.48 7.32 3.21
N ILE A 18 -22.38 6.35 3.02
CA ILE A 18 -23.52 6.46 2.10
C ILE A 18 -24.57 7.43 2.65
N GLU A 19 -24.70 7.49 3.97
CA GLU A 19 -25.62 8.38 4.70
C GLU A 19 -25.03 9.79 4.92
N ASP A 20 -23.88 10.11 4.28
CA ASP A 20 -23.13 11.37 4.42
C ASP A 20 -22.75 11.75 5.86
N ASN A 21 -22.70 10.75 6.76
CA ASN A 21 -22.30 10.93 8.15
C ASN A 21 -20.79 10.82 8.37
N SER A 22 -20.05 10.33 7.37
CA SER A 22 -18.58 10.20 7.44
C SER A 22 -17.93 10.26 6.05
N HIS A 23 -16.70 10.79 5.99
CA HIS A 23 -15.92 10.92 4.75
C HIS A 23 -15.05 9.69 4.46
N ILE A 24 -14.80 8.85 5.46
CA ILE A 24 -13.87 7.73 5.36
C ILE A 24 -14.23 6.65 6.39
N SER A 25 -14.05 5.39 6.05
CA SER A 25 -14.20 4.27 6.99
C SER A 25 -12.84 3.67 7.33
N LEU A 26 -12.64 3.35 8.61
CA LEU A 26 -11.47 2.66 9.12
C LEU A 26 -11.88 1.37 9.83
N SER A 27 -11.26 0.24 9.48
CA SER A 27 -11.53 -1.04 10.12
C SER A 27 -10.25 -1.87 10.32
N ALA A 28 -10.11 -2.45 11.52
CA ALA A 28 -9.09 -3.46 11.84
C ALA A 28 -9.61 -4.90 11.63
N GLY A 29 -10.83 -5.09 11.14
CA GLY A 29 -11.44 -6.39 10.92
C GLY A 29 -10.80 -7.19 9.77
N ASN A 30 -11.40 -8.35 9.43
CA ASN A 30 -10.89 -9.21 8.36
C ASN A 30 -10.84 -8.49 7.01
N THR A 31 -9.70 -8.55 6.32
CA THR A 31 -9.43 -7.80 5.07
C THR A 31 -10.38 -8.21 3.94
N GLY A 32 -10.60 -9.51 3.74
CA GLY A 32 -11.47 -10.00 2.68
C GLY A 32 -12.94 -9.63 2.89
N VAL A 33 -13.42 -9.71 4.14
CA VAL A 33 -14.78 -9.30 4.50
C VAL A 33 -14.96 -7.80 4.32
N LEU A 34 -13.98 -7.00 4.77
CA LEU A 34 -13.99 -5.55 4.59
C LEU A 34 -14.04 -5.18 3.10
N PHE A 35 -13.19 -5.81 2.28
CA PHE A 35 -13.14 -5.57 0.84
C PHE A 35 -14.49 -5.87 0.16
N VAL A 36 -15.08 -7.04 0.45
CA VAL A 36 -16.36 -7.42 -0.14
C VAL A 36 -17.50 -6.49 0.27
N ILE A 37 -17.61 -6.15 1.56
CA ILE A 37 -18.63 -5.21 2.04
C ILE A 37 -18.43 -3.84 1.40
N SER A 38 -17.19 -3.34 1.34
CA SER A 38 -16.86 -2.05 0.73
C SER A 38 -17.28 -2.02 -0.74
N LYS A 39 -16.94 -3.06 -1.51
CA LYS A 39 -17.31 -3.17 -2.93
C LYS A 39 -18.83 -3.28 -3.15
N MET A 40 -19.54 -3.89 -2.21
CA MET A 40 -21.00 -4.00 -2.29
C MET A 40 -21.72 -2.69 -1.99
N LEU A 41 -21.24 -1.92 -1.04
CA LEU A 41 -21.87 -0.71 -0.55
C LEU A 41 -21.38 0.55 -1.28
N LEU A 42 -20.08 0.66 -1.48
CA LEU A 42 -19.42 1.78 -2.17
C LEU A 42 -19.13 1.32 -3.60
N LYS A 43 -19.72 1.94 -4.58
CA LYS A 43 -19.43 1.65 -6.00
C LYS A 43 -17.96 1.90 -6.30
N THR A 44 -17.46 1.34 -7.41
CA THR A 44 -16.17 1.72 -7.98
C THR A 44 -16.28 3.09 -8.65
N ILE A 45 -15.20 3.86 -8.64
CA ILE A 45 -15.08 5.09 -9.43
C ILE A 45 -15.33 4.74 -10.90
N GLU A 46 -16.06 5.59 -11.62
CA GLU A 46 -16.31 5.41 -13.05
C GLU A 46 -14.98 5.32 -13.81
N GLY A 47 -14.88 4.37 -14.73
CA GLY A 47 -13.63 4.07 -15.45
C GLY A 47 -12.70 3.06 -14.75
N VAL A 48 -12.78 2.90 -13.41
CA VAL A 48 -12.01 1.92 -12.65
C VAL A 48 -12.64 0.54 -12.75
N SER A 49 -11.90 -0.42 -13.29
CA SER A 49 -12.39 -1.80 -13.44
C SER A 49 -12.29 -2.62 -12.15
N LYS A 50 -11.25 -2.41 -11.36
CA LYS A 50 -11.00 -3.11 -10.09
C LYS A 50 -10.43 -2.17 -9.04
N PRO A 51 -11.00 -2.14 -7.81
CA PRO A 51 -10.31 -1.48 -6.69
C PRO A 51 -9.08 -2.31 -6.28
N ALA A 52 -8.04 -1.65 -5.76
CA ALA A 52 -6.81 -2.28 -5.29
C ALA A 52 -6.58 -2.02 -3.80
N LEU A 53 -5.77 -2.84 -3.15
CA LEU A 53 -5.26 -2.59 -1.80
C LEU A 53 -3.89 -1.94 -1.89
N ALA A 54 -3.78 -0.68 -1.53
CA ALA A 54 -2.54 0.09 -1.52
C ALA A 54 -1.99 0.24 -0.10
N GLY A 55 -0.69 0.07 0.06
CA GLY A 55 0.01 0.29 1.32
C GLY A 55 1.19 1.24 1.16
N VAL A 56 1.61 1.85 2.26
CA VAL A 56 2.78 2.72 2.31
C VAL A 56 3.95 1.96 2.91
N TRP A 57 5.08 1.92 2.22
CA TRP A 57 6.29 1.19 2.63
C TRP A 57 7.45 2.14 2.85
N PRO A 58 8.30 1.89 3.86
CA PRO A 58 9.54 2.64 4.02
C PRO A 58 10.55 2.27 2.94
N SER A 59 11.29 3.26 2.45
CA SER A 59 12.43 3.07 1.57
C SER A 59 13.68 3.78 2.11
N LYS A 60 14.82 3.60 1.47
CA LYS A 60 16.06 4.31 1.84
C LYS A 60 15.95 5.82 1.66
N LYS A 61 15.08 6.28 0.74
CA LYS A 61 14.94 7.70 0.37
C LYS A 61 13.61 8.33 0.78
N GLY A 62 12.79 7.64 1.58
CA GLY A 62 11.48 8.16 2.00
C GLY A 62 10.44 7.06 2.04
N MET A 63 9.26 7.34 1.52
CA MET A 63 8.12 6.41 1.52
C MET A 63 7.72 6.07 0.09
N SER A 64 7.24 4.84 -0.11
CA SER A 64 6.69 4.38 -1.39
C SER A 64 5.27 3.85 -1.19
N VAL A 65 4.40 4.08 -2.17
CA VAL A 65 3.09 3.43 -2.28
C VAL A 65 3.28 2.15 -3.09
N VAL A 66 2.80 1.04 -2.57
CA VAL A 66 2.81 -0.26 -3.25
C VAL A 66 1.39 -0.76 -3.39
N LEU A 67 0.99 -1.17 -4.58
CA LEU A 67 -0.33 -1.71 -4.90
C LEU A 67 -0.22 -2.69 -6.09
N ASP A 68 -1.01 -3.76 -6.23
CA ASP A 68 -2.03 -4.26 -5.32
C ASP A 68 -1.43 -5.23 -4.29
N LEU A 69 -1.84 -5.12 -3.04
CA LEU A 69 -1.31 -5.95 -1.94
C LEU A 69 -2.22 -7.15 -1.59
N GLY A 70 -3.08 -7.58 -2.53
CA GLY A 70 -3.86 -8.80 -2.39
C GLY A 70 -5.37 -8.65 -2.52
N ALA A 71 -5.88 -7.57 -3.10
CA ALA A 71 -7.30 -7.44 -3.42
C ALA A 71 -7.68 -8.24 -4.69
N ASN A 72 -6.77 -8.31 -5.68
CA ASN A 72 -7.00 -8.97 -6.96
C ASN A 72 -5.84 -9.91 -7.31
N ILE A 73 -6.07 -11.21 -7.24
CA ILE A 73 -5.05 -12.22 -7.53
C ILE A 73 -4.60 -12.15 -9.00
N GLU A 74 -5.56 -11.97 -9.92
CA GLU A 74 -5.30 -11.84 -11.35
C GLU A 74 -5.68 -10.45 -11.83
N CYS A 75 -4.80 -9.83 -12.61
CA CYS A 75 -4.99 -8.53 -13.23
C CYS A 75 -4.70 -8.62 -14.73
N ASN A 76 -5.42 -7.82 -15.50
CA ASN A 76 -5.05 -7.55 -16.89
C ASN A 76 -4.29 -6.22 -16.97
N ASP A 77 -3.82 -5.87 -18.15
CA ASP A 77 -3.03 -4.67 -18.40
C ASP A 77 -3.80 -3.36 -18.07
N LYS A 78 -5.12 -3.31 -18.37
CA LYS A 78 -5.95 -2.17 -17.98
C LYS A 78 -5.98 -2.00 -16.46
N ASN A 79 -6.09 -3.10 -15.69
CA ASN A 79 -6.07 -3.01 -14.24
C ASN A 79 -4.76 -2.41 -13.71
N LEU A 80 -3.61 -2.85 -14.26
CA LEU A 80 -2.31 -2.35 -13.82
C LEU A 80 -2.09 -0.87 -14.24
N VAL A 81 -2.61 -0.45 -15.39
CA VAL A 81 -2.63 0.97 -15.78
C VAL A 81 -3.48 1.78 -14.81
N ASP A 82 -4.71 1.33 -14.50
CA ASP A 82 -5.58 1.97 -13.52
C ASP A 82 -4.86 2.07 -12.14
N PHE A 83 -4.14 1.02 -11.74
CA PHE A 83 -3.35 1.02 -10.49
C PHE A 83 -2.22 2.05 -10.51
N ALA A 84 -1.54 2.24 -11.64
CA ALA A 84 -0.50 3.26 -11.77
C ALA A 84 -1.06 4.68 -11.57
N ILE A 85 -2.19 4.99 -12.19
CA ILE A 85 -2.89 6.27 -12.07
C ILE A 85 -3.39 6.49 -10.63
N MET A 86 -4.06 5.49 -10.07
CA MET A 86 -4.57 5.56 -8.69
C MET A 86 -3.44 5.66 -7.66
N GLY A 87 -2.37 4.87 -7.83
CA GLY A 87 -1.20 4.89 -6.95
C GLY A 87 -0.48 6.23 -6.96
N SER A 88 -0.33 6.85 -8.14
CA SER A 88 0.28 8.19 -8.25
C SER A 88 -0.62 9.27 -7.62
N SER A 89 -1.93 9.18 -7.79
CA SER A 89 -2.90 10.08 -7.13
C SER A 89 -2.84 9.94 -5.60
N LEU A 90 -2.72 8.71 -5.10
CA LEU A 90 -2.54 8.44 -3.68
C LEU A 90 -1.22 9.01 -3.16
N PHE A 91 -0.11 8.75 -3.86
CA PHE A 91 1.20 9.26 -3.48
C PHE A 91 1.18 10.80 -3.36
N LYS A 92 0.64 11.48 -4.37
CA LYS A 92 0.49 12.94 -4.35
C LYS A 92 -0.48 13.48 -3.28
N SER A 93 -1.43 12.68 -2.84
CA SER A 93 -2.32 13.06 -1.73
C SER A 93 -1.61 12.96 -0.36
N LEU A 94 -0.68 12.00 -0.23
CA LEU A 94 0.13 11.82 0.98
C LEU A 94 1.37 12.72 1.01
N PHE A 95 1.96 12.99 -0.15
CA PHE A 95 3.23 13.72 -0.33
C PHE A 95 3.09 14.77 -1.46
N PRO A 96 2.35 15.88 -1.23
CA PRO A 96 1.96 16.80 -2.29
C PRO A 96 3.12 17.53 -2.97
N ASN A 97 4.27 17.63 -2.31
CA ASN A 97 5.47 18.31 -2.82
C ASN A 97 6.45 17.40 -3.58
N GLU A 98 6.12 16.09 -3.68
CA GLU A 98 6.97 15.11 -4.33
C GLU A 98 6.39 14.66 -5.67
N THR A 99 7.26 14.36 -6.63
CA THR A 99 6.85 13.79 -7.92
C THR A 99 6.60 12.29 -7.77
N ALA A 100 5.47 11.81 -8.27
CA ALA A 100 5.18 10.38 -8.33
C ALA A 100 6.05 9.73 -9.43
N LYS A 101 6.90 8.77 -9.03
CA LYS A 101 7.74 7.95 -9.90
C LYS A 101 7.21 6.52 -9.89
N VAL A 102 6.57 6.13 -10.97
CA VAL A 102 5.85 4.85 -11.10
C VAL A 102 6.74 3.81 -11.75
N ALA A 103 6.74 2.59 -11.21
CA ALA A 103 7.31 1.41 -11.88
C ALA A 103 6.42 0.17 -11.71
N LEU A 104 6.54 -0.76 -12.67
CA LEU A 104 5.92 -2.07 -12.61
C LEU A 104 6.87 -3.06 -11.93
N LEU A 105 6.40 -3.78 -10.91
CA LEU A 105 7.15 -4.88 -10.31
C LEU A 105 7.30 -6.01 -11.31
N ASN A 106 8.53 -6.41 -11.59
CA ASN A 106 8.87 -7.42 -12.59
C ASN A 106 10.03 -8.30 -12.12
N ILE A 107 10.30 -9.37 -12.86
CA ILE A 107 11.40 -10.34 -12.62
C ILE A 107 12.76 -9.89 -13.18
N GLY A 108 12.82 -8.78 -13.86
CA GLY A 108 14.01 -8.18 -14.47
C GLY A 108 13.71 -6.79 -14.98
N SER A 109 14.74 -6.01 -15.20
CA SER A 109 14.65 -4.61 -15.66
C SER A 109 14.58 -4.47 -17.18
N GLU A 110 14.88 -5.54 -17.93
CA GLU A 110 14.89 -5.53 -19.40
C GLU A 110 13.44 -5.59 -19.95
N GLU A 111 13.16 -4.87 -21.02
CA GLU A 111 11.82 -4.77 -21.64
C GLU A 111 11.23 -6.10 -22.08
N ILE A 112 12.10 -7.09 -22.41
CA ILE A 112 11.68 -8.43 -22.84
C ILE A 112 11.22 -9.33 -21.67
N LYS A 113 11.52 -8.96 -20.42
CA LYS A 113 11.18 -9.73 -19.24
C LYS A 113 9.72 -9.54 -18.81
N GLY A 114 9.21 -10.54 -18.10
CA GLY A 114 7.85 -10.54 -17.59
C GLY A 114 6.87 -11.25 -18.52
N ASN A 115 5.65 -11.39 -18.03
CA ASN A 115 4.55 -11.99 -18.79
C ASN A 115 3.91 -10.95 -19.75
N GLU A 116 3.00 -11.41 -20.61
CA GLU A 116 2.37 -10.57 -21.63
C GLU A 116 1.58 -9.41 -21.03
N VAL A 117 0.97 -9.59 -19.85
CA VAL A 117 0.23 -8.52 -19.15
C VAL A 117 1.17 -7.39 -18.74
N ILE A 118 2.33 -7.74 -18.14
CA ILE A 118 3.35 -6.77 -17.71
C ILE A 118 3.93 -6.00 -18.91
N LYS A 119 4.22 -6.70 -20.01
CA LYS A 119 4.73 -6.08 -21.25
C LYS A 119 3.70 -5.14 -21.89
N SER A 120 2.45 -5.58 -22.01
CA SER A 120 1.36 -4.76 -22.53
C SER A 120 1.14 -3.53 -21.65
N THR A 121 1.18 -3.68 -20.32
CA THR A 121 1.06 -2.57 -19.36
C THR A 121 2.20 -1.57 -19.53
N TYR A 122 3.45 -2.05 -19.67
CA TYR A 122 4.62 -1.20 -19.91
C TYR A 122 4.42 -0.32 -21.15
N GLN A 123 4.01 -0.92 -22.28
CA GLN A 123 3.79 -0.20 -23.52
C GLN A 123 2.72 0.90 -23.34
N LYS A 124 1.60 0.59 -22.69
CA LYS A 124 0.53 1.55 -22.42
C LYS A 124 1.00 2.68 -21.51
N LEU A 125 1.65 2.37 -20.39
CA LEU A 125 2.16 3.39 -19.48
C LEU A 125 3.22 4.29 -20.12
N ASN A 126 4.06 3.73 -20.97
CA ASN A 126 5.07 4.50 -21.70
C ASN A 126 4.48 5.49 -22.73
N GLN A 127 3.26 5.21 -23.21
CA GLN A 127 2.52 6.14 -24.08
C GLN A 127 1.81 7.23 -23.26
N ILE A 128 1.13 6.83 -22.18
CA ILE A 128 0.26 7.70 -21.37
C ILE A 128 1.09 8.66 -20.51
N HIS A 129 2.25 8.24 -19.97
CA HIS A 129 3.01 9.03 -18.99
C HIS A 129 3.42 10.43 -19.47
N LYS A 130 3.44 10.67 -20.79
CA LYS A 130 3.75 11.99 -21.37
C LYS A 130 2.64 13.03 -21.13
N GLU A 131 1.43 12.55 -20.86
CA GLU A 131 0.24 13.37 -20.67
C GLU A 131 -0.16 13.48 -19.21
N GLU A 132 0.40 12.62 -18.34
CA GLU A 132 -0.01 12.46 -16.95
C GLU A 132 0.94 13.11 -15.92
N GLN A 133 0.45 13.26 -14.72
CA GLN A 133 1.15 13.94 -13.62
C GLN A 133 2.16 13.05 -12.89
N TYR A 134 2.73 12.03 -13.51
CA TYR A 134 3.74 11.15 -12.94
C TYR A 134 4.84 10.82 -13.93
N GLU A 135 6.00 10.39 -13.42
CA GLU A 135 7.09 9.86 -14.22
C GLU A 135 7.03 8.34 -14.24
N PHE A 136 6.86 7.73 -15.41
CA PHE A 136 6.99 6.28 -15.55
C PHE A 136 8.47 5.90 -15.67
N LYS A 137 8.96 5.01 -14.80
CA LYS A 137 10.36 4.58 -14.71
C LYS A 137 10.60 3.15 -15.24
N GLY A 138 9.60 2.54 -15.87
CA GLY A 138 9.69 1.19 -16.42
C GLY A 138 9.51 0.12 -15.35
N TYR A 139 10.43 -0.84 -15.30
CA TYR A 139 10.39 -1.96 -14.37
C TYR A 139 11.21 -1.75 -13.11
N ILE A 140 10.80 -2.41 -12.03
CA ILE A 140 11.57 -2.54 -10.79
C ILE A 140 11.58 -4.01 -10.36
N GLU A 141 12.73 -4.49 -9.89
CA GLU A 141 12.87 -5.83 -9.34
C GLU A 141 12.62 -5.88 -7.82
N GLY A 142 12.26 -7.06 -7.30
CA GLY A 142 11.94 -7.25 -5.89
C GLY A 142 13.06 -6.84 -4.91
N ASN A 143 14.32 -6.99 -5.30
CA ASN A 143 15.48 -6.58 -4.50
C ASN A 143 15.65 -5.06 -4.40
N SER A 144 14.99 -4.30 -5.25
CA SER A 144 15.09 -2.83 -5.35
C SER A 144 13.88 -2.08 -4.78
N LEU A 145 12.83 -2.78 -4.33
CA LEU A 145 11.59 -2.19 -3.81
C LEU A 145 11.82 -1.13 -2.72
N MET A 146 12.84 -1.33 -1.87
CA MET A 146 13.14 -0.44 -0.75
C MET A 146 14.28 0.56 -1.04
N ASN A 147 14.79 0.64 -2.28
CA ASN A 147 15.88 1.57 -2.61
C ASN A 147 15.41 3.04 -2.70
N GLY A 148 14.11 3.26 -3.01
CA GLY A 148 13.54 4.60 -3.13
C GLY A 148 13.92 5.33 -4.43
N GLU A 149 14.22 4.59 -5.49
CA GLU A 149 14.41 5.12 -6.85
C GLU A 149 13.07 5.45 -7.49
N VAL A 150 12.06 4.66 -7.16
CA VAL A 150 10.65 4.89 -7.45
C VAL A 150 9.85 4.97 -6.15
N ASN A 151 8.68 5.60 -6.19
CA ASN A 151 7.85 5.80 -5.01
C ASN A 151 6.38 5.37 -5.22
N VAL A 152 6.05 4.85 -6.41
CA VAL A 152 4.81 4.15 -6.70
C VAL A 152 5.15 2.85 -7.42
N ILE A 153 4.84 1.72 -6.79
CA ILE A 153 5.16 0.38 -7.27
C ILE A 153 3.88 -0.38 -7.52
N VAL A 154 3.71 -0.82 -8.77
CA VAL A 154 2.49 -1.49 -9.25
C VAL A 154 2.76 -2.98 -9.48
N ALA A 155 1.88 -3.82 -8.95
CA ALA A 155 1.86 -5.26 -9.15
C ALA A 155 0.41 -5.78 -9.20
N ASP A 156 0.21 -7.03 -9.64
CA ASP A 156 -1.01 -7.76 -9.31
C ASP A 156 -1.03 -8.13 -7.82
N GLY A 157 -2.22 -8.47 -7.31
CA GLY A 157 -2.38 -8.71 -5.87
C GLY A 157 -1.69 -9.98 -5.38
N PHE A 158 -1.44 -10.98 -6.24
CA PHE A 158 -0.67 -12.15 -5.86
C PHE A 158 0.80 -11.76 -5.64
N THR A 159 1.41 -11.13 -6.63
CA THR A 159 2.82 -10.70 -6.59
C THR A 159 3.05 -9.69 -5.46
N GLY A 160 2.19 -8.68 -5.33
CA GLY A 160 2.31 -7.67 -4.29
C GLY A 160 2.13 -8.22 -2.87
N ASN A 161 1.20 -9.16 -2.67
CA ASN A 161 1.03 -9.81 -1.37
C ASN A 161 2.23 -10.71 -1.01
N VAL A 162 2.77 -11.47 -1.96
CA VAL A 162 3.98 -12.27 -1.74
C VAL A 162 5.15 -11.36 -1.37
N ALA A 163 5.37 -10.26 -2.09
CA ALA A 163 6.40 -9.29 -1.78
C ALA A 163 6.23 -8.70 -0.36
N LEU A 164 5.01 -8.29 0.01
CA LEU A 164 4.70 -7.78 1.35
C LEU A 164 5.03 -8.80 2.44
N LYS A 165 4.52 -10.02 2.32
CA LYS A 165 4.71 -11.06 3.33
C LYS A 165 6.17 -11.51 3.45
N THR A 166 6.91 -11.52 2.34
CA THR A 166 8.35 -11.79 2.34
C THR A 166 9.11 -10.67 3.06
N ALA A 167 8.79 -9.41 2.77
CA ALA A 167 9.41 -8.27 3.44
C ALA A 167 9.14 -8.27 4.96
N GLU A 168 7.88 -8.48 5.37
CA GLU A 168 7.48 -8.61 6.78
C GLU A 168 8.23 -9.77 7.47
N GLY A 169 8.27 -10.94 6.85
CA GLY A 169 8.96 -12.12 7.36
C GLY A 169 10.47 -11.91 7.50
N THR A 170 11.10 -11.29 6.51
CA THR A 170 12.53 -10.97 6.51
C THR A 170 12.88 -9.96 7.60
N ALA A 171 12.09 -8.89 7.76
CA ALA A 171 12.29 -7.91 8.83
C ALA A 171 12.19 -8.53 10.22
N ASN A 172 11.20 -9.39 10.45
CA ASN A 172 11.02 -10.13 11.69
C ASN A 172 12.19 -11.09 11.96
N PHE A 173 12.63 -11.83 10.93
CA PHE A 173 13.78 -12.74 11.03
C PHE A 173 15.06 -11.99 11.43
N ILE A 174 15.42 -10.93 10.69
CA ILE A 174 16.62 -10.13 10.97
C ILE A 174 16.57 -9.54 12.39
N THR A 175 15.41 -8.98 12.78
CA THR A 175 15.25 -8.38 14.12
C THR A 175 15.39 -9.43 15.22
N SER A 176 14.85 -10.63 15.03
CA SER A 176 14.94 -11.73 15.99
C SER A 176 16.38 -12.24 16.14
N GLU A 177 17.09 -12.45 15.03
CA GLU A 177 18.47 -12.93 15.02
C GLU A 177 19.43 -11.87 15.63
N LEU A 178 19.23 -10.59 15.32
CA LEU A 178 19.99 -9.50 15.97
C LEU A 178 19.78 -9.50 17.49
N LYS A 179 18.53 -9.66 17.95
CA LYS A 179 18.22 -9.76 19.38
C LYS A 179 18.87 -10.97 20.06
N LYS A 180 18.90 -12.14 19.37
CA LYS A 180 19.59 -13.33 19.87
C LYS A 180 21.09 -13.09 19.96
N ALA A 181 21.71 -12.54 18.90
CA ALA A 181 23.13 -12.24 18.88
C ALA A 181 23.55 -11.31 20.05
N MET A 182 22.79 -10.22 20.27
CA MET A 182 23.05 -9.29 21.39
C MET A 182 22.86 -9.93 22.77
N LYS A 183 22.08 -11.00 22.90
CA LYS A 183 21.84 -11.70 24.17
C LYS A 183 22.72 -12.92 24.40
N SER A 184 23.48 -13.38 23.40
CA SER A 184 24.20 -14.66 23.40
C SER A 184 25.41 -14.69 24.38
N SER A 185 26.00 -13.53 24.71
CA SER A 185 27.20 -13.43 25.56
C SER A 185 27.13 -12.22 26.49
N LEU A 186 27.99 -12.18 27.49
CA LEU A 186 28.11 -11.02 28.38
C LEU A 186 28.55 -9.77 27.61
N LEU A 187 29.51 -9.92 26.69
CA LEU A 187 29.96 -8.84 25.80
C LEU A 187 28.84 -8.37 24.87
N GLY A 188 28.04 -9.29 24.33
CA GLY A 188 26.85 -8.96 23.53
C GLY A 188 25.82 -8.12 24.27
N LYS A 189 25.57 -8.44 25.55
CA LYS A 189 24.66 -7.68 26.42
C LYS A 189 25.21 -6.27 26.69
N ILE A 190 26.50 -6.14 26.97
CA ILE A 190 27.16 -4.84 27.18
C ILE A 190 27.10 -4.01 25.90
N SER A 191 27.46 -4.59 24.76
CA SER A 191 27.35 -3.93 23.44
C SER A 191 25.94 -3.49 23.13
N GLY A 192 24.94 -4.34 23.39
CA GLY A 192 23.53 -4.03 23.22
C GLY A 192 23.08 -2.85 24.10
N LEU A 193 23.58 -2.75 25.33
CA LEU A 193 23.30 -1.63 26.22
C LEU A 193 23.92 -0.33 25.69
N LEU A 194 25.21 -0.37 25.33
CA LEU A 194 25.92 0.80 24.77
C LEU A 194 25.31 1.27 23.43
N SER A 195 24.77 0.35 22.64
CA SER A 195 24.13 0.64 21.33
C SER A 195 22.61 0.84 21.44
N TYR A 196 22.04 0.93 22.64
CA TYR A 196 20.60 0.95 22.86
C TYR A 196 19.86 2.00 22.00
N THR A 197 20.38 3.22 21.95
CA THR A 197 19.79 4.32 21.18
C THR A 197 19.73 3.98 19.68
N ASN A 198 20.85 3.49 19.12
CA ASN A 198 20.94 3.14 17.71
C ASN A 198 20.05 1.93 17.36
N LEU A 199 20.03 0.92 18.23
CA LEU A 199 19.18 -0.26 18.08
C LEU A 199 17.69 0.09 18.18
N ASN A 200 17.34 1.04 19.03
CA ASN A 200 15.97 1.50 19.16
C ASN A 200 15.54 2.31 17.93
N GLN A 201 16.38 3.17 17.38
CA GLN A 201 16.11 3.86 16.10
C GLN A 201 15.95 2.87 14.95
N PHE A 202 16.83 1.86 14.85
CA PHE A 202 16.71 0.79 13.87
C PHE A 202 15.38 0.03 14.02
N LYS A 203 15.00 -0.35 15.25
CA LYS A 203 13.73 -1.02 15.54
C LYS A 203 12.54 -0.15 15.16
N GLN A 204 12.55 1.14 15.48
CA GLN A 204 11.49 2.07 15.11
C GLN A 204 11.33 2.16 13.58
N ARG A 205 12.44 2.23 12.84
CA ARG A 205 12.38 2.29 11.37
C ARG A 205 11.78 1.03 10.72
N LEU A 206 11.91 -0.13 11.37
CA LEU A 206 11.33 -1.40 10.92
C LEU A 206 9.96 -1.70 11.56
N ASP A 207 9.43 -0.81 12.40
CA ASP A 207 8.20 -1.04 13.14
C ASP A 207 6.99 -0.96 12.18
N PRO A 208 6.29 -2.08 11.89
CA PRO A 208 5.17 -2.08 10.96
C PRO A 208 3.99 -1.23 11.44
N ARG A 209 3.94 -0.90 12.74
CA ARG A 209 2.88 -0.05 13.30
C ARG A 209 2.92 1.38 12.74
N LEU A 210 4.13 1.86 12.38
CA LEU A 210 4.33 3.21 11.82
C LEU A 210 3.84 3.33 10.36
N TYR A 211 3.64 2.20 9.68
CA TYR A 211 3.20 2.11 8.28
C TYR A 211 1.82 1.50 8.15
N ASN A 212 1.09 1.40 9.26
CA ASN A 212 -0.24 0.82 9.30
C ASN A 212 -1.29 1.75 8.66
N GLY A 213 -2.24 1.17 7.94
CA GLY A 213 -3.31 1.91 7.27
C GLY A 213 -3.27 1.72 5.75
N ALA A 214 -3.44 0.47 5.28
CA ALA A 214 -3.62 0.19 3.86
C ALA A 214 -4.99 0.69 3.37
N ILE A 215 -5.08 1.09 2.11
CA ILE A 215 -6.24 1.78 1.54
C ILE A 215 -6.84 0.93 0.45
N PHE A 216 -8.14 0.68 0.49
CA PHE A 216 -8.87 0.23 -0.69
C PHE A 216 -9.12 1.42 -1.62
N ILE A 217 -8.28 1.51 -2.65
CA ILE A 217 -8.29 2.57 -3.65
C ILE A 217 -9.11 2.16 -4.87
N GLY A 218 -9.79 3.12 -5.50
CA GLY A 218 -10.65 2.86 -6.66
C GLY A 218 -12.12 2.64 -6.32
N LEU A 219 -12.49 2.72 -5.03
CA LEU A 219 -13.86 2.87 -4.57
C LEU A 219 -14.27 4.34 -4.59
N ASP A 220 -15.55 4.62 -4.76
CA ASP A 220 -16.09 6.00 -4.81
C ASP A 220 -15.99 6.74 -3.47
N SER A 221 -15.69 6.01 -2.40
CA SER A 221 -15.36 6.57 -1.08
C SER A 221 -14.20 5.77 -0.45
N PRO A 222 -13.27 6.41 0.28
CA PRO A 222 -12.08 5.75 0.78
C PRO A 222 -12.37 4.84 1.97
N VAL A 223 -11.74 3.66 1.98
CA VAL A 223 -11.79 2.70 3.09
C VAL A 223 -10.38 2.32 3.49
N ILE A 224 -10.08 2.47 4.78
CA ILE A 224 -8.77 2.15 5.35
C ILE A 224 -8.82 0.84 6.11
N LYS A 225 -7.85 -0.01 5.82
CA LYS A 225 -7.62 -1.27 6.52
C LYS A 225 -6.48 -1.11 7.50
N SER A 226 -6.77 -1.14 8.78
CA SER A 226 -5.75 -1.29 9.83
C SER A 226 -5.45 -2.77 10.09
N HIS A 227 -4.23 -3.10 10.49
CA HIS A 227 -3.84 -4.48 10.79
C HIS A 227 -4.65 -5.04 11.98
N GLY A 228 -5.10 -6.30 11.88
CA GLY A 228 -6.01 -6.89 12.89
C GLY A 228 -5.40 -7.08 14.28
N SER A 229 -4.07 -7.24 14.36
CA SER A 229 -3.33 -7.37 15.63
C SER A 229 -2.66 -6.06 16.06
N THR A 230 -3.08 -4.92 15.51
CA THR A 230 -2.48 -3.62 15.83
C THR A 230 -2.82 -3.19 17.26
N ASP A 231 -1.89 -2.48 17.89
CA ASP A 231 -2.13 -1.77 19.15
C ASP A 231 -2.59 -0.32 18.89
N TYR A 232 -2.69 0.46 19.97
CA TYR A 232 -3.12 1.86 19.89
C TYR A 232 -2.19 2.72 19.02
N ILE A 233 -0.88 2.43 18.97
CA ILE A 233 0.09 3.18 18.16
C ILE A 233 -0.20 2.97 16.67
N GLY A 234 -0.30 1.73 16.24
CA GLY A 234 -0.58 1.42 14.84
C GLY A 234 -1.99 1.86 14.42
N PHE A 235 -2.98 1.78 15.30
CA PHE A 235 -4.32 2.29 15.00
C PHE A 235 -4.33 3.82 14.85
N SER A 236 -3.59 4.54 15.72
CA SER A 236 -3.40 5.99 15.61
C SER A 236 -2.72 6.40 14.29
N ASN A 237 -1.73 5.62 13.83
CA ASN A 237 -1.14 5.86 12.50
C ASN A 237 -2.15 5.66 11.37
N SER A 238 -3.03 4.66 11.47
CA SER A 238 -4.12 4.49 10.48
C SER A 238 -5.09 5.69 10.47
N LEU A 239 -5.37 6.30 11.62
CA LEU A 239 -6.17 7.55 11.70
C LEU A 239 -5.44 8.71 11.03
N SER A 240 -4.12 8.83 11.22
CA SER A 240 -3.32 9.85 10.53
C SER A 240 -3.33 9.69 9.01
N VAL A 241 -3.37 8.44 8.52
CA VAL A 241 -3.56 8.16 7.10
C VAL A 241 -4.94 8.61 6.64
N CYS A 242 -6.01 8.33 7.41
CA CYS A 242 -7.37 8.80 7.11
C CYS A 242 -7.41 10.33 6.94
N GLU A 243 -6.82 11.05 7.88
CA GLU A 243 -6.77 12.52 7.85
C GLU A 243 -6.07 13.03 6.57
N LYS A 244 -4.91 12.47 6.23
CA LYS A 244 -4.17 12.84 5.02
C LYS A 244 -4.94 12.55 3.75
N ILE A 245 -5.65 11.44 3.68
CA ILE A 245 -6.47 11.05 2.52
C ILE A 245 -7.63 12.02 2.30
N VAL A 246 -8.34 12.38 3.37
CA VAL A 246 -9.46 13.33 3.29
C VAL A 246 -8.94 14.72 2.93
N LYS A 247 -7.90 15.23 3.62
CA LYS A 247 -7.29 16.54 3.30
C LYS A 247 -6.64 16.57 1.90
N GLY A 248 -6.11 15.45 1.45
CA GLY A 248 -5.46 15.31 0.15
C GLY A 248 -6.43 15.18 -1.03
N ASP A 249 -7.74 15.13 -0.78
CA ASP A 249 -8.80 15.02 -1.80
C ASP A 249 -8.54 13.89 -2.81
N LEU A 250 -8.21 12.70 -2.28
CA LEU A 250 -7.78 11.56 -3.08
C LEU A 250 -8.80 11.17 -4.16
N ILE A 251 -10.08 11.08 -3.80
CA ILE A 251 -11.12 10.57 -4.70
C ILE A 251 -11.29 11.46 -5.93
N ASN A 252 -11.35 12.78 -5.75
CA ASN A 252 -11.47 13.72 -6.86
C ASN A 252 -10.21 13.72 -7.75
N LYS A 253 -9.02 13.56 -7.15
CA LYS A 253 -7.79 13.38 -7.93
C LYS A 253 -7.83 12.15 -8.81
N ILE A 254 -8.30 11.00 -8.28
CA ILE A 254 -8.44 9.79 -9.07
C ILE A 254 -9.46 9.98 -10.18
N LYS A 255 -10.65 10.51 -9.88
CA LYS A 255 -11.71 10.77 -10.88
C LYS A 255 -11.21 11.64 -12.02
N LYS A 256 -10.44 12.69 -11.71
CA LYS A 256 -9.86 13.58 -12.71
C LYS A 256 -8.81 12.91 -13.59
N ASN A 257 -8.03 11.97 -13.05
CA ASN A 257 -6.89 11.37 -13.76
C ASN A 257 -7.27 10.08 -14.51
N ILE A 258 -8.40 9.45 -14.19
CA ILE A 258 -8.89 8.22 -14.85
C ILE A 258 -9.80 8.51 -16.04
N SER A 259 -10.45 9.68 -16.08
CA SER A 259 -11.25 10.14 -17.23
C SER A 259 -10.33 10.61 -18.34
#